data_825b9fa6f846733033cf6eb156240e37
#
_entry.id   825b9fa6f846733033cf6eb156240e37
#
_cell.length_a   1.000
_cell.length_b   1.000
_cell.length_c   1.000
_cell.angle_alpha   90.00
_cell.angle_beta   90.00
_cell.angle_gamma   90.00
#
_symmetry.space_group_name_H-M   'P 1'
#
loop_
_entity.id
_entity.type
_entity.pdbx_description
1 polymer ?
#
loop_
_entity_poly.entity_id
_entity_poly.type
_entity_poly.pdbx_seq_one_letter_code
_entity_poly.pdbx_strand_id
1 'polypeptide(L)'
;WSTGLNLSYNDNKIMDTYTAPDGTTDDCIMSASGVEIQTKFIKGGSYGDLYGKDFVYGDDGKIKIQDGKPVLTSEYSRYLGNTNAKFNFGWNNTFSYKDFSLYFLVDGKIGGKVISLTQAEMDFAGLSERSAEARLTNNGMVTLPDGQQITARNYYETVGGAHLDCIYKGTNVRLREISLGYTFYDLLGPS
;
A
#
# COMPACT_ATOMS: atom_id res chain seq x y z
N TRP A 1 19.07 -4.17 -33.14
CA TRP A 1 18.10 -4.14 -32.06
C TRP A 1 18.23 -5.39 -31.18
N SER A 2 18.26 -5.17 -29.87
CA SER A 2 18.25 -6.21 -28.85
C SER A 2 17.15 -5.89 -27.84
N THR A 3 16.43 -6.90 -27.40
CA THR A 3 15.38 -6.75 -26.38
C THR A 3 15.48 -7.89 -25.39
N GLY A 4 15.19 -7.60 -24.12
CA GLY A 4 15.13 -8.57 -23.05
C GLY A 4 13.90 -8.34 -22.19
N LEU A 5 13.20 -9.40 -21.84
CA LEU A 5 12.03 -9.37 -20.97
C LEU A 5 12.26 -10.31 -19.77
N ASN A 6 12.21 -9.73 -18.58
CA ASN A 6 12.27 -10.47 -17.33
C ASN A 6 10.89 -10.44 -16.69
N LEU A 7 10.35 -11.60 -16.35
CA LEU A 7 9.08 -11.74 -15.64
C LEU A 7 9.30 -12.57 -14.39
N SER A 8 8.71 -12.15 -13.29
CA SER A 8 8.62 -12.97 -12.08
C SER A 8 7.21 -12.97 -11.52
N TYR A 9 6.77 -14.12 -11.10
CA TYR A 9 5.51 -14.34 -10.41
C TYR A 9 5.78 -14.99 -9.06
N ASN A 10 5.22 -14.41 -8.01
CA ASN A 10 5.30 -14.96 -6.66
C ASN A 10 3.91 -15.02 -6.04
N ASP A 11 3.50 -16.23 -5.69
CA ASP A 11 2.30 -16.47 -4.89
C ASP A 11 2.67 -17.47 -3.79
N ASN A 12 2.31 -17.15 -2.57
CA ASN A 12 2.65 -17.97 -1.42
C ASN A 12 1.44 -18.16 -0.52
N LYS A 13 1.43 -19.26 0.20
CA LYS A 13 0.39 -19.59 1.17
C LYS A 13 1.03 -20.18 2.41
N ILE A 14 0.64 -19.68 3.57
CA ILE A 14 1.04 -20.23 4.86
C ILE A 14 0.26 -21.52 5.08
N MET A 15 0.97 -22.64 5.10
CA MET A 15 0.37 -23.97 5.22
C MET A 15 0.07 -24.30 6.67
N ASP A 16 0.95 -23.87 7.57
CA ASP A 16 0.78 -24.10 9.01
C ASP A 16 1.52 -23.05 9.82
N THR A 17 1.07 -22.87 11.07
CA THR A 17 1.68 -22.03 12.08
C THR A 17 1.97 -22.88 13.31
N TYR A 18 2.79 -22.39 14.23
CA TYR A 18 3.10 -23.10 15.45
C TYR A 18 1.81 -23.34 16.24
N THR A 19 1.62 -24.59 16.67
CA THR A 19 0.55 -24.97 17.60
C THR A 19 1.19 -25.38 18.90
N ALA A 20 0.84 -24.69 19.99
CA ALA A 20 1.32 -25.01 21.32
C ALA A 20 0.77 -26.38 21.80
N PRO A 21 1.42 -27.03 22.80
CA PRO A 21 0.96 -28.31 23.32
C PRO A 21 -0.46 -28.31 23.87
N ASP A 22 -0.99 -27.15 24.26
CA ASP A 22 -2.37 -26.96 24.73
C ASP A 22 -3.39 -26.80 23.57
N GLY A 23 -2.93 -26.89 22.32
CA GLY A 23 -3.77 -26.78 21.13
C GLY A 23 -4.02 -25.33 20.66
N THR A 24 -3.46 -24.33 21.33
CA THR A 24 -3.53 -22.94 20.88
C THR A 24 -2.61 -22.73 19.69
N THR A 25 -3.12 -22.11 18.63
CA THR A 25 -2.34 -21.68 17.47
C THR A 25 -1.87 -20.24 17.69
N ASP A 26 -0.58 -20.03 17.71
CA ASP A 26 -0.01 -18.69 17.71
C ASP A 26 0.07 -18.14 16.28
N ASP A 27 -0.78 -17.17 16.01
CA ASP A 27 -0.59 -16.30 14.84
C ASP A 27 0.65 -15.46 15.10
N CYS A 28 1.68 -15.61 14.27
CA CYS A 28 2.84 -14.75 14.37
C CYS A 28 2.46 -13.34 13.91
N ILE A 29 2.52 -12.38 14.83
CA ILE A 29 2.15 -11.00 14.58
C ILE A 29 3.41 -10.15 14.54
N MET A 30 3.59 -9.40 13.45
CA MET A 30 4.62 -8.36 13.35
C MET A 30 3.95 -6.99 13.32
N SER A 31 4.32 -6.14 14.26
CA SER A 31 3.90 -4.74 14.31
C SER A 31 5.12 -3.82 14.43
N ALA A 32 5.10 -2.69 13.74
CA ALA A 32 6.07 -1.64 13.94
C ALA A 32 5.57 -0.69 15.03
N SER A 33 6.47 -0.20 15.88
CA SER A 33 6.11 0.79 16.91
C SER A 33 5.51 2.04 16.28
N GLY A 34 4.37 2.50 16.81
CA GLY A 34 3.66 3.67 16.29
C GLY A 34 2.86 3.43 15.01
N VAL A 35 2.72 2.18 14.55
CA VAL A 35 1.92 1.84 13.38
C VAL A 35 0.72 0.99 13.79
N GLU A 36 -0.48 1.48 13.54
CA GLU A 36 -1.75 0.81 13.85
C GLU A 36 -2.17 -0.17 12.72
N ILE A 37 -1.20 -0.84 12.11
CA ILE A 37 -1.36 -1.90 11.12
C ILE A 37 -0.40 -3.02 11.48
N GLN A 38 -0.88 -4.24 11.44
CA GLN A 38 -0.10 -5.44 11.74
C GLN A 38 0.04 -6.33 10.51
N THR A 39 1.18 -6.97 10.35
CA THR A 39 1.34 -8.12 9.46
C THR A 39 1.09 -9.38 10.29
N LYS A 40 0.13 -10.21 9.85
CA LYS A 40 -0.20 -11.46 10.51
C LYS A 40 0.13 -12.65 9.62
N PHE A 41 0.74 -13.66 10.23
CA PHE A 41 1.03 -14.95 9.59
C PHE A 41 0.05 -15.97 10.11
N ILE A 42 -1.10 -16.11 9.45
CA ILE A 42 -2.16 -17.04 9.83
C ILE A 42 -2.24 -18.18 8.82
N LYS A 43 -2.63 -19.37 9.27
CA LYS A 43 -2.84 -20.53 8.39
C LYS A 43 -3.84 -20.21 7.28
N GLY A 44 -3.44 -20.48 6.05
CA GLY A 44 -4.24 -20.17 4.85
C GLY A 44 -4.05 -18.77 4.29
N GLY A 45 -3.45 -17.85 5.05
CA GLY A 45 -3.05 -16.51 4.60
C GLY A 45 -1.78 -16.51 3.76
N SER A 46 -1.28 -15.33 3.45
CA SER A 46 -0.06 -15.11 2.67
C SER A 46 0.96 -14.30 3.46
N TYR A 47 2.23 -14.51 3.18
CA TYR A 47 3.30 -13.67 3.73
C TYR A 47 3.09 -12.22 3.31
N GLY A 48 3.06 -11.31 4.29
CA GLY A 48 2.85 -9.87 4.06
C GLY A 48 1.39 -9.42 4.06
N ASP A 49 0.47 -10.27 4.52
CA ASP A 49 -0.92 -9.87 4.74
C ASP A 49 -1.02 -8.83 5.86
N LEU A 50 -1.70 -7.74 5.55
CA LEU A 50 -1.91 -6.59 6.43
C LEU A 50 -3.29 -6.64 7.07
N TYR A 51 -3.32 -6.36 8.35
CA TYR A 51 -4.53 -6.27 9.15
C TYR A 51 -4.58 -4.96 9.93
N GLY A 52 -5.75 -4.36 9.98
CA GLY A 52 -6.03 -3.15 10.75
C GLY A 52 -7.24 -3.34 11.65
N LYS A 53 -7.52 -2.30 12.43
CA LYS A 53 -8.76 -2.21 13.21
C LYS A 53 -9.96 -2.09 12.28
N ASP A 54 -11.13 -2.45 12.77
CA ASP A 54 -12.39 -2.28 12.06
C ASP A 54 -13.35 -1.42 12.89
N PHE A 55 -14.45 -0.98 12.28
CA PHE A 55 -15.50 -0.30 13.01
C PHE A 55 -16.27 -1.29 13.88
N VAL A 56 -16.66 -0.86 15.07
CA VAL A 56 -17.57 -1.64 15.93
C VAL A 56 -18.99 -1.34 15.52
N TYR A 57 -19.76 -2.39 15.21
CA TYR A 57 -21.17 -2.29 14.86
C TYR A 57 -22.06 -2.61 16.06
N GLY A 58 -23.18 -1.93 16.17
CA GLY A 58 -24.23 -2.23 17.11
C GLY A 58 -25.15 -3.35 16.62
N ASP A 59 -26.11 -3.75 17.46
CA ASP A 59 -27.11 -4.77 17.12
C ASP A 59 -28.06 -4.33 15.98
N ASP A 60 -28.13 -3.01 15.74
CA ASP A 60 -28.87 -2.38 14.63
C ASP A 60 -28.07 -2.35 13.32
N GLY A 61 -26.87 -2.91 13.29
CA GLY A 61 -25.97 -2.92 12.14
C GLY A 61 -25.32 -1.57 11.84
N LYS A 62 -25.45 -0.58 12.72
CA LYS A 62 -24.82 0.73 12.57
C LYS A 62 -23.49 0.81 13.31
N ILE A 63 -22.59 1.66 12.81
CA ILE A 63 -21.31 1.92 13.46
C ILE A 63 -21.57 2.63 14.80
N LYS A 64 -20.99 2.10 15.88
CA LYS A 64 -21.07 2.74 17.18
C LYS A 64 -20.31 4.05 17.16
N ILE A 65 -20.94 5.11 17.61
CA ILE A 65 -20.34 6.45 17.76
C ILE A 65 -20.27 6.78 19.24
N GLN A 66 -19.09 7.12 19.70
CA GLN A 66 -18.84 7.60 21.06
C GLN A 66 -18.08 8.94 20.98
N ASP A 67 -18.58 9.94 21.71
CA ASP A 67 -18.04 11.30 21.70
C ASP A 67 -17.89 11.91 20.30
N GLY A 68 -18.84 11.55 19.40
CA GLY A 68 -18.86 11.99 18.00
C GLY A 68 -17.84 11.30 17.09
N LYS A 69 -17.10 10.31 17.58
CA LYS A 69 -16.12 9.52 16.81
C LYS A 69 -16.60 8.09 16.62
N PRO A 70 -16.31 7.45 15.48
CA PRO A 70 -16.61 6.05 15.30
C PRO A 70 -15.71 5.19 16.20
N VAL A 71 -16.31 4.20 16.85
CA VAL A 71 -15.59 3.27 17.72
C VAL A 71 -14.92 2.22 16.86
N LEU A 72 -13.64 1.97 17.13
CA LEU A 72 -12.85 0.93 16.46
C LEU A 72 -12.67 -0.28 17.38
N THR A 73 -12.47 -1.45 16.75
CA THR A 73 -12.14 -2.68 17.46
C THR A 73 -10.80 -2.56 18.18
N SER A 74 -10.61 -3.26 19.29
CA SER A 74 -9.30 -3.43 19.91
C SER A 74 -8.40 -4.35 19.07
N GLU A 75 -9.02 -5.31 18.39
CA GLU A 75 -8.38 -6.33 17.57
C GLU A 75 -8.11 -5.83 16.15
N TYR A 76 -7.00 -6.27 15.57
CA TYR A 76 -6.66 -6.04 14.16
C TYR A 76 -7.27 -7.16 13.31
N SER A 77 -8.54 -7.07 13.03
CA SER A 77 -9.33 -8.12 12.36
C SER A 77 -9.61 -7.83 10.89
N ARG A 78 -9.56 -6.56 10.48
CA ARG A 78 -9.86 -6.15 9.10
C ARG A 78 -8.68 -6.43 8.18
N TYR A 79 -8.88 -7.30 7.19
CA TYR A 79 -7.89 -7.53 6.14
C TYR A 79 -7.77 -6.31 5.22
N LEU A 80 -6.56 -5.77 5.09
CA LEU A 80 -6.27 -4.55 4.34
C LEU A 80 -5.56 -4.82 3.00
N GLY A 81 -5.13 -6.05 2.79
CA GLY A 81 -4.43 -6.47 1.59
C GLY A 81 -3.04 -7.02 1.89
N ASN A 82 -2.25 -7.26 0.86
CA ASN A 82 -0.91 -7.82 0.96
C ASN A 82 0.14 -6.83 0.46
N THR A 83 1.29 -6.72 1.14
CA THR A 83 2.39 -5.82 0.74
C THR A 83 3.13 -6.30 -0.51
N ASN A 84 3.11 -7.60 -0.78
CA ASN A 84 3.87 -8.19 -1.86
C ASN A 84 3.12 -8.08 -3.19
N ALA A 85 3.81 -7.61 -4.22
CA ALA A 85 3.31 -7.68 -5.58
C ALA A 85 3.42 -9.13 -6.09
N LYS A 86 2.36 -9.64 -6.73
CA LYS A 86 2.39 -10.98 -7.33
C LYS A 86 3.20 -11.03 -8.62
N PHE A 87 3.19 -9.95 -9.38
CA PHE A 87 3.89 -9.85 -10.66
C PHE A 87 4.92 -8.73 -10.63
N ASN A 88 6.14 -9.04 -11.10
CA ASN A 88 7.14 -8.04 -11.42
C ASN A 88 7.66 -8.29 -12.82
N PHE A 89 7.97 -7.21 -13.56
CA PHE A 89 8.53 -7.29 -14.89
C PHE A 89 9.59 -6.21 -15.12
N GLY A 90 10.53 -6.54 -15.99
CA GLY A 90 11.52 -5.61 -16.52
C GLY A 90 11.69 -5.85 -18.00
N TRP A 91 11.51 -4.82 -18.81
CA TRP A 91 11.66 -4.87 -20.26
C TRP A 91 12.72 -3.88 -20.70
N ASN A 92 13.84 -4.41 -21.18
CA ASN A 92 14.93 -3.61 -21.71
C ASN A 92 14.98 -3.68 -23.24
N ASN A 93 15.43 -2.60 -23.85
CA ASN A 93 15.62 -2.50 -25.29
C ASN A 93 16.87 -1.69 -25.59
N THR A 94 17.63 -2.16 -26.55
CA THR A 94 18.76 -1.47 -27.12
C THR A 94 18.60 -1.39 -28.63
N PHE A 95 18.63 -0.18 -29.14
CA PHE A 95 18.65 0.11 -30.58
C PHE A 95 20.00 0.70 -30.94
N SER A 96 20.61 0.17 -31.99
CA SER A 96 21.86 0.73 -32.52
C SER A 96 21.67 1.00 -34.03
N TYR A 97 21.99 2.20 -34.42
CA TYR A 97 21.97 2.61 -35.83
C TYR A 97 23.21 3.46 -36.13
N LYS A 98 24.12 2.92 -36.96
CA LYS A 98 25.45 3.51 -37.19
C LYS A 98 26.12 3.77 -35.84
N ASP A 99 26.46 5.00 -35.56
CA ASP A 99 27.21 5.45 -34.39
C ASP A 99 26.28 5.82 -33.21
N PHE A 100 24.98 5.75 -33.41
CA PHE A 100 23.97 6.04 -32.38
C PHE A 100 23.53 4.76 -31.67
N SER A 101 23.37 4.86 -30.38
CA SER A 101 22.73 3.83 -29.55
C SER A 101 21.66 4.46 -28.64
N LEU A 102 20.53 3.81 -28.58
CA LEU A 102 19.44 4.15 -27.66
C LEU A 102 19.14 2.92 -26.80
N TYR A 103 19.20 3.10 -25.50
CA TYR A 103 18.79 2.10 -24.54
C TYR A 103 17.64 2.65 -23.70
N PHE A 104 16.66 1.81 -23.37
CA PHE A 104 15.69 2.11 -22.33
C PHE A 104 15.27 0.87 -21.57
N LEU A 105 14.94 1.08 -20.30
CA LEU A 105 14.42 0.06 -19.38
C LEU A 105 13.10 0.53 -18.81
N VAL A 106 12.07 -0.26 -19.05
CA VAL A 106 10.76 -0.13 -18.39
C VAL A 106 10.64 -1.24 -17.38
N ASP A 107 10.34 -0.91 -16.15
CA ASP A 107 10.03 -1.88 -15.12
C ASP A 107 8.67 -1.61 -14.46
N GLY A 108 8.15 -2.62 -13.80
CA GLY A 108 6.91 -2.46 -13.07
C GLY A 108 6.61 -3.64 -12.16
N LYS A 109 5.66 -3.38 -11.28
CA LYS A 109 5.07 -4.40 -10.43
C LYS A 109 3.55 -4.28 -10.43
N ILE A 110 2.88 -5.43 -10.40
CA ILE A 110 1.42 -5.52 -10.40
C ILE A 110 0.98 -6.17 -9.09
N GLY A 111 0.11 -5.48 -8.38
CA GLY A 111 -0.36 -5.87 -7.05
C GLY A 111 0.46 -5.24 -5.93
N GLY A 112 0.25 -5.75 -4.74
CA GLY A 112 0.82 -5.20 -3.52
C GLY A 112 0.09 -3.96 -3.00
N LYS A 113 0.33 -3.66 -1.73
CA LYS A 113 -0.16 -2.48 -1.03
C LYS A 113 1.01 -1.68 -0.47
N VAL A 114 0.83 -0.38 -0.39
CA VAL A 114 1.79 0.56 0.22
C VAL A 114 1.05 1.37 1.27
N ILE A 115 1.65 1.48 2.45
CA ILE A 115 1.14 2.27 3.55
C ILE A 115 1.83 3.63 3.51
N SER A 116 1.06 4.72 3.52
CA SER A 116 1.57 6.08 3.63
C SER A 116 1.35 6.62 5.04
N LEU A 117 2.32 6.46 5.91
CA LEU A 117 2.24 7.01 7.27
C LEU A 117 2.15 8.54 7.25
N THR A 118 2.84 9.20 6.32
CA THR A 118 2.71 10.66 6.14
C THR A 118 1.26 11.08 5.90
N GLN A 119 0.54 10.33 5.05
CA GLN A 119 -0.88 10.62 4.81
C GLN A 119 -1.72 10.41 6.08
N ALA A 120 -1.45 9.35 6.84
CA ALA A 120 -2.15 9.07 8.08
C ALA A 120 -1.96 10.20 9.11
N GLU A 121 -0.73 10.64 9.30
CA GLU A 121 -0.40 11.75 10.20
C GLU A 121 -1.03 13.08 9.74
N MET A 122 -1.01 13.36 8.44
CA MET A 122 -1.66 14.55 7.89
C MET A 122 -3.19 14.51 8.08
N ASP A 123 -3.81 13.34 7.94
CA ASP A 123 -5.24 13.15 8.19
C ASP A 123 -5.56 13.35 9.67
N PHE A 124 -4.82 12.68 10.55
CA PHE A 124 -4.98 12.81 11.99
C PHE A 124 -4.87 14.26 12.45
N ALA A 125 -3.89 15.00 11.95
CA ALA A 125 -3.70 16.41 12.25
C ALA A 125 -4.69 17.34 11.51
N GLY A 126 -5.49 16.82 10.57
CA GLY A 126 -6.41 17.60 9.74
C GLY A 126 -5.72 18.50 8.70
N LEU A 127 -4.49 18.17 8.32
CA LEU A 127 -3.65 18.94 7.39
C LEU A 127 -3.67 18.42 5.97
N SER A 128 -4.28 17.26 5.72
CA SER A 128 -4.38 16.70 4.37
C SER A 128 -5.38 17.47 3.51
N GLU A 129 -5.13 17.48 2.20
CA GLU A 129 -6.04 18.08 1.21
C GLU A 129 -7.46 17.50 1.34
N ARG A 130 -7.60 16.18 1.42
CA ARG A 130 -8.89 15.50 1.53
C ARG A 130 -9.63 15.84 2.83
N SER A 131 -8.91 16.04 3.96
CA SER A 131 -9.52 16.45 5.20
C SER A 131 -9.96 17.91 5.16
N ALA A 132 -9.22 18.78 4.47
CA ALA A 132 -9.58 20.17 4.24
C ALA A 132 -10.81 20.27 3.32
N GLU A 133 -10.82 19.54 2.21
CA GLU A 133 -11.95 19.47 1.28
C GLU A 133 -13.23 18.99 1.99
N ALA A 134 -13.14 17.90 2.78
CA ALA A 134 -14.28 17.38 3.53
C ALA A 134 -14.86 18.37 4.53
N ARG A 135 -14.03 19.25 5.11
CA ARG A 135 -14.51 20.33 5.99
C ARG A 135 -15.23 21.45 5.24
N LEU A 136 -14.90 21.65 3.97
CA LEU A 136 -15.49 22.70 3.13
C LEU A 136 -16.73 22.22 2.38
N THR A 137 -16.89 20.90 2.21
CA THR A 137 -18.01 20.29 1.50
C THR A 137 -19.01 19.67 2.49
N ASN A 138 -20.24 19.44 2.04
CA ASN A 138 -21.30 18.77 2.78
C ASN A 138 -21.46 19.26 4.24
N ASN A 139 -21.38 20.58 4.46
CA ASN A 139 -21.45 21.21 5.78
C ASN A 139 -20.39 20.68 6.78
N GLY A 140 -19.24 20.22 6.29
CA GLY A 140 -18.18 19.66 7.12
C GLY A 140 -18.47 18.25 7.65
N MET A 141 -19.41 17.54 7.03
CA MET A 141 -19.81 16.18 7.42
C MET A 141 -19.28 15.12 6.45
N VAL A 142 -18.89 13.98 6.97
CA VAL A 142 -18.52 12.78 6.24
C VAL A 142 -19.57 11.71 6.48
N THR A 143 -19.97 11.02 5.43
CA THR A 143 -20.92 9.91 5.52
C THR A 143 -20.15 8.60 5.71
N LEU A 144 -20.44 7.89 6.80
CA LEU A 144 -19.91 6.58 7.11
C LEU A 144 -20.51 5.49 6.20
N PRO A 145 -19.91 4.29 6.12
CA PRO A 145 -20.42 3.18 5.30
C PRO A 145 -21.86 2.76 5.61
N ASP A 146 -22.34 2.98 6.82
CA ASP A 146 -23.69 2.68 7.28
C ASP A 146 -24.70 3.81 7.06
N GLY A 147 -24.26 4.91 6.42
CA GLY A 147 -25.06 6.09 6.11
C GLY A 147 -25.14 7.14 7.22
N GLN A 148 -24.57 6.90 8.39
CA GLN A 148 -24.47 7.91 9.44
C GLN A 148 -23.54 9.05 9.03
N GLN A 149 -23.78 10.26 9.55
CA GLN A 149 -22.93 11.41 9.28
C GLN A 149 -22.22 11.86 10.57
N ILE A 150 -20.91 12.09 10.42
CA ILE A 150 -20.07 12.65 11.50
C ILE A 150 -19.23 13.79 10.95
N THR A 151 -18.70 14.63 11.84
CA THR A 151 -17.83 15.73 11.40
C THR A 151 -16.57 15.19 10.70
N ALA A 152 -16.14 15.88 9.64
CA ALA A 152 -14.91 15.53 8.93
C ALA A 152 -13.70 15.47 9.86
N ARG A 153 -13.65 16.36 10.86
CA ARG A 153 -12.59 16.34 11.88
C ARG A 153 -12.55 15.01 12.62
N ASN A 154 -13.67 14.58 13.19
CA ASN A 154 -13.75 13.34 13.97
C ASN A 154 -13.47 12.10 13.11
N TYR A 155 -13.93 12.09 11.85
CA TYR A 155 -13.63 11.02 10.92
C TYR A 155 -12.13 10.90 10.67
N TYR A 156 -11.49 11.97 10.19
CA TYR A 156 -10.07 11.94 9.83
C TYR A 156 -9.14 11.75 11.03
N GLU A 157 -9.48 12.28 12.18
CA GLU A 157 -8.75 12.02 13.42
C GLU A 157 -8.82 10.53 13.79
N THR A 158 -9.95 9.88 13.62
CA THR A 158 -10.10 8.46 13.93
C THR A 158 -9.38 7.56 12.89
N VAL A 159 -9.66 7.75 11.59
CA VAL A 159 -9.08 6.89 10.55
C VAL A 159 -7.59 7.16 10.34
N GLY A 160 -7.14 8.40 10.51
CA GLY A 160 -5.73 8.77 10.48
C GLY A 160 -4.98 8.15 11.64
N GLY A 161 -5.48 8.30 12.87
CA GLY A 161 -4.86 7.68 14.05
C GLY A 161 -4.83 6.16 14.03
N ALA A 162 -5.78 5.52 13.34
CA ALA A 162 -5.80 4.06 13.14
C ALA A 162 -5.13 3.60 11.83
N HIS A 163 -4.59 4.49 11.04
CA HIS A 163 -3.92 4.22 9.75
C HIS A 163 -4.80 3.48 8.71
N LEU A 164 -6.13 3.64 8.76
CA LEU A 164 -7.04 2.83 7.96
C LEU A 164 -7.12 3.26 6.49
N ASP A 165 -7.17 4.57 6.23
CA ASP A 165 -7.38 5.13 4.89
C ASP A 165 -6.08 5.56 4.19
N CYS A 166 -4.93 5.11 4.69
CA CYS A 166 -3.60 5.44 4.17
C CYS A 166 -2.97 4.33 3.32
N ILE A 167 -3.79 3.36 2.87
CA ILE A 167 -3.33 2.18 2.15
C ILE A 167 -3.64 2.30 0.66
N TYR A 168 -2.59 2.31 -0.15
CA TYR A 168 -2.67 2.52 -1.58
C TYR A 168 -2.31 1.27 -2.37
N LYS A 169 -2.75 1.21 -3.63
CA LYS A 169 -2.30 0.17 -4.57
C LYS A 169 -0.81 0.35 -4.85
N GLY A 170 -0.04 -0.72 -4.73
CA GLY A 170 1.38 -0.74 -5.02
C GLY A 170 1.73 -0.94 -6.50
N THR A 171 0.72 -1.19 -7.35
CA THR A 171 0.93 -1.35 -8.79
C THR A 171 1.52 -0.10 -9.40
N ASN A 172 2.65 -0.25 -10.08
CA ASN A 172 3.27 0.84 -10.83
C ASN A 172 4.03 0.30 -12.04
N VAL A 173 4.17 1.17 -13.04
CA VAL A 173 5.01 0.99 -14.23
C VAL A 173 5.81 2.26 -14.41
N ARG A 174 7.10 2.14 -14.67
CA ARG A 174 8.00 3.30 -14.79
C ARG A 174 9.05 3.07 -15.86
N LEU A 175 9.39 4.14 -16.54
CA LEU A 175 10.61 4.22 -17.32
C LEU A 175 11.77 4.43 -16.33
N ARG A 176 12.56 3.37 -16.10
CA ARG A 176 13.65 3.39 -15.10
C ARG A 176 14.89 4.03 -15.64
N GLU A 177 15.18 3.78 -16.90
CA GLU A 177 16.38 4.26 -17.55
C GLU A 177 16.09 4.60 -19.02
N ILE A 178 16.71 5.66 -19.49
CA ILE A 178 16.84 6.00 -20.89
C ILE A 178 18.24 6.53 -21.10
N SER A 179 18.95 6.00 -22.09
CA SER A 179 20.32 6.41 -22.42
C SER A 179 20.45 6.55 -23.93
N LEU A 180 21.03 7.66 -24.37
CA LEU A 180 21.37 7.92 -25.76
C LEU A 180 22.89 8.03 -25.84
N GLY A 181 23.50 7.20 -26.64
CA GLY A 181 24.95 7.20 -26.90
C GLY A 181 25.27 7.54 -28.36
N TYR A 182 26.38 8.17 -28.54
CA TYR A 182 27.00 8.39 -29.87
C TYR A 182 28.48 8.05 -29.80
N THR A 183 28.96 7.23 -30.73
CA THR A 183 30.37 6.85 -30.83
C THR A 183 31.09 7.79 -31.77
N PHE A 184 32.07 8.56 -31.23
CA PHE A 184 32.95 9.41 -32.02
C PHE A 184 34.20 8.61 -32.44
N TYR A 185 34.44 8.56 -33.72
CA TYR A 185 35.69 8.02 -34.25
C TYR A 185 36.68 9.18 -34.48
N ASP A 186 37.94 8.99 -34.17
CA ASP A 186 39.05 9.94 -34.39
C ASP A 186 38.91 11.29 -33.67
N LEU A 187 38.21 11.35 -32.54
CA LEU A 187 38.05 12.60 -31.77
C LEU A 187 39.38 13.18 -31.26
N LEU A 188 40.39 12.32 -31.07
CA LEU A 188 41.70 12.71 -30.51
C LEU A 188 42.83 12.68 -31.55
N GLY A 189 42.54 12.39 -32.83
CA GLY A 189 43.56 12.28 -33.90
C GLY A 189 44.47 11.06 -33.75
N PRO A 190 45.24 10.72 -34.76
CA PRO A 190 46.23 9.66 -34.64
C PRO A 190 47.29 10.06 -33.63
N SER A 191 47.57 9.22 -32.65
CA SER A 191 48.68 9.33 -31.71
C SER A 191 50.02 9.04 -32.38
#